data_ff84a452838f7ad5649ddde6af59c6b2
#
_entry.id   ff84a452838f7ad5649ddde6af59c6b2
#
_cell.length_a   1.000
_cell.length_b   1.000
_cell.length_c   1.000
_cell.angle_alpha   90.00
_cell.angle_beta   90.00
_cell.angle_gamma   90.00
#
_symmetry.space_group_name_H-M   'P 1'
#
loop_
_entity.id
_entity.type
_entity.pdbx_description
1 polymer ?
#
loop_
_entity_poly.entity_id
_entity_poly.type
_entity_poly.pdbx_seq_one_letter_code
_entity_poly.pdbx_strand_id
1 'polypeptide(L)'
;PAPAGLVSEGLVTVTGASGFIGSHIVANLLARGRTVRATVRDSSDPIRVDHLKALPAVDGGSLEIVEMDLFDVASVNAAIAGCTDLIHTAAAVRISAKDPQRQIVDPSVVGTQNVIAAIDAAGTVERFVHTSSTAAIRPMRWKDGETLTTETWADDATLEGNPYGLAK
;
A
#
# COMPACT_ATOMS: atom_id res chain seq x y z
N PRO A 1 -16.51 -19.78 -0.24
CA PRO A 1 -15.69 -20.03 -1.41
C PRO A 1 -15.76 -18.82 -2.32
N ALA A 2 -14.60 -18.19 -2.63
CA ALA A 2 -14.54 -17.15 -3.64
C ALA A 2 -14.92 -17.76 -4.99
N PRO A 3 -15.58 -17.02 -5.90
CA PRO A 3 -15.92 -17.54 -7.21
C PRO A 3 -14.63 -17.94 -7.94
N ALA A 4 -14.63 -19.16 -8.45
CA ALA A 4 -13.56 -19.65 -9.31
C ALA A 4 -13.48 -18.72 -10.53
N GLY A 5 -12.33 -18.10 -10.75
CA GLY A 5 -12.08 -17.21 -11.90
C GLY A 5 -11.48 -15.84 -11.61
N LEU A 6 -11.33 -15.45 -10.32
CA LEU A 6 -10.72 -14.16 -9.93
C LEU A 6 -9.28 -14.27 -9.40
N VAL A 7 -8.67 -15.43 -9.46
CA VAL A 7 -7.30 -15.62 -8.99
C VAL A 7 -6.39 -15.73 -10.21
N SER A 8 -5.71 -14.64 -10.58
CA SER A 8 -4.59 -14.75 -11.53
C SER A 8 -3.49 -15.59 -10.87
N GLU A 9 -2.84 -16.46 -11.65
CA GLU A 9 -1.70 -17.26 -11.16
C GLU A 9 -0.41 -16.42 -11.03
N GLY A 10 -0.46 -15.13 -11.31
CA GLY A 10 0.68 -14.25 -11.39
C GLY A 10 1.23 -13.77 -10.03
N LEU A 11 2.34 -13.04 -10.11
CA LEU A 11 3.02 -12.43 -8.98
C LEU A 11 2.18 -11.29 -8.38
N VAL A 12 1.97 -11.33 -7.06
CA VAL A 12 1.33 -10.24 -6.30
C VAL A 12 2.40 -9.44 -5.56
N THR A 13 2.53 -8.17 -5.89
CA THR A 13 3.37 -7.27 -5.09
C THR A 13 2.53 -6.57 -4.01
N VAL A 14 2.99 -6.64 -2.76
CA VAL A 14 2.38 -5.95 -1.61
C VAL A 14 3.34 -4.90 -1.09
N THR A 15 2.99 -3.62 -1.24
CA THR A 15 3.83 -2.55 -0.70
C THR A 15 3.53 -2.28 0.78
N GLY A 16 4.55 -1.89 1.55
CA GLY A 16 4.39 -1.68 2.98
C GLY A 16 4.11 -2.97 3.76
N ALA A 17 4.64 -4.08 3.26
CA ALA A 17 4.38 -5.42 3.77
C ALA A 17 4.78 -5.62 5.24
N SER A 18 5.78 -4.89 5.76
CA SER A 18 6.17 -4.96 7.18
C SER A 18 5.20 -4.26 8.13
N GLY A 19 4.22 -3.52 7.60
CA GLY A 19 3.18 -2.87 8.42
C GLY A 19 2.06 -3.83 8.82
N PHE A 20 1.20 -3.38 9.76
CA PHE A 20 0.10 -4.19 10.28
C PHE A 20 -0.82 -4.72 9.17
N ILE A 21 -1.34 -3.84 8.32
CA ILE A 21 -2.24 -4.25 7.23
C ILE A 21 -1.49 -5.10 6.20
N GLY A 22 -0.31 -4.65 5.76
CA GLY A 22 0.48 -5.33 4.74
C GLY A 22 0.86 -6.76 5.13
N SER A 23 1.29 -6.99 6.37
CA SER A 23 1.66 -8.33 6.85
C SER A 23 0.48 -9.31 6.87
N HIS A 24 -0.71 -8.85 7.25
CA HIS A 24 -1.92 -9.67 7.19
C HIS A 24 -2.36 -9.98 5.75
N ILE A 25 -2.17 -9.04 4.81
CA ILE A 25 -2.41 -9.30 3.39
C ILE A 25 -1.45 -10.36 2.87
N VAL A 26 -0.16 -10.22 3.16
CA VAL A 26 0.87 -11.22 2.77
C VAL A 26 0.52 -12.60 3.32
N ALA A 27 0.19 -12.69 4.62
CA ALA A 27 -0.21 -13.96 5.25
C ALA A 27 -1.42 -14.61 4.56
N ASN A 28 -2.43 -13.81 4.22
CA ASN A 28 -3.64 -14.29 3.55
C ASN A 28 -3.36 -14.78 2.12
N LEU A 29 -2.48 -14.10 1.39
CA LEU A 29 -2.07 -14.50 0.05
C LEU A 29 -1.26 -15.81 0.06
N LEU A 30 -0.30 -15.94 0.98
CA LEU A 30 0.48 -17.15 1.16
C LEU A 30 -0.40 -18.35 1.56
N ALA A 31 -1.38 -18.14 2.44
CA ALA A 31 -2.36 -19.17 2.81
C ALA A 31 -3.28 -19.59 1.65
N ARG A 32 -3.27 -18.85 0.54
CA ARG A 32 -3.99 -19.16 -0.70
C ARG A 32 -3.07 -19.67 -1.81
N GLY A 33 -1.82 -19.99 -1.50
CA GLY A 33 -0.86 -20.52 -2.46
C GLY A 33 -0.36 -19.48 -3.48
N ARG A 34 -0.42 -18.17 -3.15
CA ARG A 34 0.01 -17.13 -4.08
C ARG A 34 1.52 -16.88 -4.01
N THR A 35 2.10 -16.53 -5.15
CA THR A 35 3.46 -15.99 -5.21
C THR A 35 3.41 -14.52 -4.84
N VAL A 36 4.11 -14.14 -3.77
CA VAL A 36 4.05 -12.80 -3.18
C VAL A 36 5.43 -12.15 -3.15
N ARG A 37 5.52 -10.93 -3.66
CA ARG A 37 6.64 -10.01 -3.44
C ARG A 37 6.23 -8.99 -2.39
N ALA A 38 6.84 -9.08 -1.20
CA ALA A 38 6.61 -8.20 -0.07
C ALA A 38 7.66 -7.09 -0.06
N THR A 39 7.24 -5.82 -0.14
CA THR A 39 8.22 -4.73 -0.08
C THR A 39 8.39 -4.18 1.32
N VAL A 40 9.62 -3.95 1.71
CA VAL A 40 10.03 -3.34 2.97
C VAL A 40 11.02 -2.21 2.70
N ARG A 41 11.18 -1.26 3.64
CA ARG A 41 12.17 -0.18 3.46
C ARG A 41 13.60 -0.60 3.74
N ASP A 42 13.77 -1.62 4.57
CA ASP A 42 15.07 -2.13 5.00
C ASP A 42 14.91 -3.64 5.26
N SER A 43 15.51 -4.44 4.40
CA SER A 43 15.46 -5.90 4.48
C SER A 43 16.47 -6.49 5.48
N SER A 44 17.39 -5.67 5.97
CA SER A 44 18.36 -6.04 6.99
C SER A 44 17.84 -5.86 8.43
N ASP A 45 16.76 -5.11 8.63
CA ASP A 45 16.13 -4.88 9.94
C ASP A 45 15.24 -6.10 10.33
N PRO A 46 15.66 -6.91 11.33
CA PRO A 46 14.89 -8.09 11.76
C PRO A 46 13.45 -7.74 12.20
N ILE A 47 13.26 -6.58 12.83
CA ILE A 47 11.95 -6.13 13.30
C ILE A 47 10.97 -6.00 12.11
N ARG A 48 11.48 -5.66 10.93
CA ARG A 48 10.69 -5.47 9.72
C ARG A 48 10.44 -6.72 8.93
N VAL A 49 11.30 -7.73 9.05
CA VAL A 49 11.28 -8.88 8.14
C VAL A 49 11.04 -10.23 8.80
N ASP A 50 11.41 -10.42 10.07
CA ASP A 50 11.36 -11.75 10.69
C ASP A 50 9.93 -12.27 10.83
N HIS A 51 8.97 -11.40 11.13
CA HIS A 51 7.55 -11.78 11.17
C HIS A 51 7.01 -12.19 9.78
N LEU A 52 7.53 -11.59 8.70
CA LEU A 52 7.16 -11.97 7.34
C LEU A 52 7.79 -13.31 6.94
N LYS A 53 9.08 -13.51 7.27
CA LYS A 53 9.80 -14.76 7.00
C LYS A 53 9.22 -15.95 7.75
N ALA A 54 8.60 -15.71 8.91
CA ALA A 54 7.96 -16.73 9.72
C ALA A 54 6.54 -17.12 9.25
N LEU A 55 5.99 -16.44 8.25
CA LEU A 55 4.66 -16.74 7.75
C LEU A 55 4.63 -18.11 7.04
N PRO A 56 3.66 -18.98 7.38
CA PRO A 56 3.51 -20.24 6.68
C PRO A 56 2.97 -19.99 5.26
N ALA A 57 3.49 -20.75 4.29
CA ALA A 57 2.94 -20.82 2.96
C ALA A 57 2.35 -22.22 2.73
N VAL A 58 1.21 -22.31 2.07
CA VAL A 58 0.68 -23.58 1.57
C VAL A 58 1.35 -23.95 0.25
N ASP A 59 1.14 -25.18 -0.23
CA ASP A 59 1.71 -25.66 -1.48
C ASP A 59 1.42 -24.69 -2.64
N GLY A 60 2.47 -24.31 -3.36
CA GLY A 60 2.44 -23.30 -4.42
C GLY A 60 2.65 -21.85 -3.96
N GLY A 61 2.55 -21.56 -2.66
CA GLY A 61 2.82 -20.25 -2.11
C GLY A 61 4.32 -19.98 -1.97
N SER A 62 4.74 -18.77 -2.33
CA SER A 62 6.13 -18.33 -2.16
C SER A 62 6.20 -16.87 -1.75
N LEU A 63 7.25 -16.52 -1.00
CA LEU A 63 7.50 -15.15 -0.51
C LEU A 63 8.88 -14.69 -0.94
N GLU A 64 8.93 -13.58 -1.66
CA GLU A 64 10.11 -12.78 -1.92
C GLU A 64 10.02 -11.49 -1.12
N ILE A 65 11.08 -11.10 -0.41
CA ILE A 65 11.15 -9.83 0.29
C ILE A 65 12.16 -8.94 -0.45
N VAL A 66 11.70 -7.74 -0.86
CA VAL A 66 12.52 -6.77 -1.60
C VAL A 66 12.49 -5.41 -0.93
N GLU A 67 13.55 -4.63 -1.12
CA GLU A 67 13.58 -3.26 -0.65
C GLU A 67 12.87 -2.33 -1.62
N MET A 68 12.11 -1.37 -1.05
CA MET A 68 11.46 -0.32 -1.81
C MET A 68 11.31 0.94 -0.96
N ASP A 69 11.84 2.04 -1.46
CA ASP A 69 11.55 3.38 -0.97
C ASP A 69 10.65 4.10 -1.98
N LEU A 70 9.54 4.64 -1.53
CA LEU A 70 8.57 5.35 -2.38
C LEU A 70 9.17 6.58 -3.10
N PHE A 71 10.27 7.13 -2.59
CA PHE A 71 10.99 8.24 -3.21
C PHE A 71 12.13 7.80 -4.15
N ASP A 72 12.52 6.54 -4.11
CA ASP A 72 13.48 5.97 -5.05
C ASP A 72 12.75 5.29 -6.20
N VAL A 73 12.61 6.01 -7.31
CA VAL A 73 11.91 5.54 -8.52
C VAL A 73 12.51 4.23 -9.05
N ALA A 74 13.82 4.03 -8.92
CA ALA A 74 14.46 2.80 -9.38
C ALA A 74 14.03 1.59 -8.53
N SER A 75 13.98 1.75 -7.21
CA SER A 75 13.51 0.69 -6.31
C SER A 75 12.02 0.40 -6.50
N VAL A 76 11.18 1.43 -6.73
CA VAL A 76 9.75 1.26 -7.03
C VAL A 76 9.55 0.48 -8.33
N ASN A 77 10.25 0.85 -9.40
CA ASN A 77 10.20 0.13 -10.67
C ASN A 77 10.64 -1.32 -10.52
N ALA A 78 11.75 -1.58 -9.82
CA ALA A 78 12.24 -2.94 -9.59
C ALA A 78 11.24 -3.79 -8.79
N ALA A 79 10.60 -3.21 -7.79
CA ALA A 79 9.62 -3.90 -6.95
C ALA A 79 8.32 -4.25 -7.71
N ILE A 80 7.92 -3.45 -8.69
CA ILE A 80 6.68 -3.64 -9.47
C ILE A 80 6.92 -4.48 -10.74
N ALA A 81 8.16 -4.55 -11.23
CA ALA A 81 8.47 -5.28 -12.46
C ALA A 81 7.95 -6.72 -12.45
N GLY A 82 7.19 -7.08 -13.50
CA GLY A 82 6.66 -8.42 -13.72
C GLY A 82 5.51 -8.84 -12.79
N CYS A 83 5.01 -7.98 -11.91
CA CYS A 83 3.82 -8.33 -11.14
C CYS A 83 2.55 -8.14 -11.98
N THR A 84 1.55 -8.99 -11.71
CA THR A 84 0.21 -8.91 -12.31
C THR A 84 -0.79 -8.23 -11.39
N ASP A 85 -0.58 -8.34 -10.09
CA ASP A 85 -1.41 -7.75 -9.07
C ASP A 85 -0.56 -6.86 -8.15
N LEU A 86 -1.01 -5.65 -7.90
CA LEU A 86 -0.34 -4.74 -6.96
C LEU A 86 -1.32 -4.30 -5.87
N ILE A 87 -0.95 -4.55 -4.60
CA ILE A 87 -1.68 -4.08 -3.43
C ILE A 87 -0.82 -3.04 -2.73
N HIS A 88 -1.22 -1.77 -2.83
CA HIS A 88 -0.48 -0.65 -2.28
C HIS A 88 -1.01 -0.26 -0.90
N THR A 89 -0.24 -0.63 0.15
CA THR A 89 -0.54 -0.26 1.55
C THR A 89 0.51 0.66 2.15
N ALA A 90 1.61 0.88 1.46
CA ALA A 90 2.66 1.78 1.93
C ALA A 90 2.15 3.22 2.00
N ALA A 91 2.20 3.83 3.18
CA ALA A 91 1.83 5.21 3.41
C ALA A 91 2.53 5.76 4.64
N ALA A 92 2.69 7.09 4.71
CA ALA A 92 3.06 7.77 5.94
C ALA A 92 1.82 7.92 6.83
N VAL A 93 1.74 7.10 7.88
CA VAL A 93 0.64 7.17 8.85
C VAL A 93 1.07 8.05 10.02
N ARG A 94 0.93 9.37 9.86
CA ARG A 94 1.20 10.37 10.90
C ARG A 94 0.07 11.39 10.92
N ILE A 95 -0.43 11.71 12.12
CA ILE A 95 -1.49 12.71 12.30
C ILE A 95 -0.89 14.11 12.39
N SER A 96 0.33 14.21 12.93
CA SER A 96 1.06 15.48 13.08
C SER A 96 2.56 15.30 12.83
N ALA A 97 3.22 16.35 12.40
CA ALA A 97 4.66 16.39 12.16
C ALA A 97 5.19 17.81 12.28
N LYS A 98 6.51 17.98 12.44
CA LYS A 98 7.15 19.31 12.45
C LYS A 98 7.05 20.00 11.08
N ASP A 99 7.15 19.21 10.02
CA ASP A 99 6.95 19.64 8.63
C ASP A 99 5.91 18.69 8.02
N PRO A 100 4.61 19.03 8.12
CA PRO A 100 3.54 18.17 7.63
C PRO A 100 3.60 17.94 6.12
N GLN A 101 4.04 18.94 5.33
CA GLN A 101 4.19 18.78 3.89
C GLN A 101 5.16 17.65 3.57
N ARG A 102 6.39 17.71 4.07
CA ARG A 102 7.47 16.76 3.75
C ARG A 102 7.31 15.41 4.45
N GLN A 103 6.66 15.36 5.60
CA GLN A 103 6.61 14.16 6.45
C GLN A 103 5.28 13.39 6.38
N ILE A 104 4.23 14.01 5.81
CA ILE A 104 2.89 13.41 5.71
C ILE A 104 2.41 13.45 4.25
N VAL A 105 2.32 14.66 3.65
CA VAL A 105 1.70 14.82 2.33
C VAL A 105 2.58 14.25 1.22
N ASP A 106 3.83 14.71 1.12
CA ASP A 106 4.74 14.28 0.04
C ASP A 106 4.93 12.76 -0.02
N PRO A 107 5.16 12.03 1.11
CA PRO A 107 5.27 10.58 1.06
C PRO A 107 4.03 9.87 0.53
N SER A 108 2.86 10.40 0.79
CA SER A 108 1.61 9.81 0.31
C SER A 108 1.36 10.17 -1.17
N VAL A 109 1.47 11.44 -1.53
CA VAL A 109 1.17 11.92 -2.88
C VAL A 109 2.27 11.52 -3.87
N VAL A 110 3.51 11.93 -3.63
CA VAL A 110 4.64 11.63 -4.53
C VAL A 110 4.91 10.13 -4.58
N GLY A 111 4.84 9.46 -3.42
CA GLY A 111 5.01 8.02 -3.35
C GLY A 111 3.99 7.26 -4.19
N THR A 112 2.71 7.64 -4.11
CA THR A 112 1.65 7.03 -4.92
C THR A 112 1.82 7.35 -6.40
N GLN A 113 2.22 8.57 -6.75
CA GLN A 113 2.52 8.96 -8.14
C GLN A 113 3.66 8.10 -8.73
N ASN A 114 4.73 7.86 -7.98
CA ASN A 114 5.82 6.98 -8.40
C ASN A 114 5.35 5.53 -8.63
N VAL A 115 4.47 5.03 -7.75
CA VAL A 115 3.87 3.70 -7.91
C VAL A 115 3.01 3.62 -9.18
N ILE A 116 2.17 4.62 -9.45
CA ILE A 116 1.34 4.67 -10.66
C ILE A 116 2.22 4.72 -11.92
N ALA A 117 3.24 5.56 -11.93
CA ALA A 117 4.18 5.64 -13.04
C ALA A 117 4.93 4.31 -13.28
N ALA A 118 5.27 3.59 -12.22
CA ALA A 118 5.90 2.27 -12.32
C ALA A 118 4.92 1.20 -12.84
N ILE A 119 3.64 1.28 -12.51
CA ILE A 119 2.59 0.41 -13.08
C ILE A 119 2.53 0.60 -14.60
N ASP A 120 2.47 1.85 -15.05
CA ASP A 120 2.42 2.19 -16.48
C ASP A 120 3.68 1.72 -17.21
N ALA A 121 4.86 1.91 -16.60
CA ALA A 121 6.14 1.48 -17.16
C ALA A 121 6.28 -0.04 -17.22
N ALA A 122 5.77 -0.78 -16.22
CA ALA A 122 5.84 -2.23 -16.19
C ALA A 122 4.95 -2.88 -17.25
N GLY A 123 3.77 -2.33 -17.51
CA GLY A 123 2.81 -2.82 -18.50
C GLY A 123 2.26 -4.23 -18.23
N THR A 124 2.55 -4.81 -17.06
CA THR A 124 2.14 -6.17 -16.66
C THR A 124 1.06 -6.19 -15.59
N VAL A 125 0.80 -5.05 -14.95
CA VAL A 125 -0.15 -4.96 -13.83
C VAL A 125 -1.58 -4.92 -14.38
N GLU A 126 -2.33 -5.97 -14.09
CA GLU A 126 -3.73 -6.12 -14.47
C GLU A 126 -4.69 -5.60 -13.39
N ARG A 127 -4.26 -5.66 -12.12
CA ARG A 127 -5.06 -5.24 -10.97
C ARG A 127 -4.24 -4.41 -10.01
N PHE A 128 -4.76 -3.22 -9.72
CA PHE A 128 -4.21 -2.32 -8.71
C PHE A 128 -5.21 -2.06 -7.60
N VAL A 129 -4.83 -2.36 -6.36
CA VAL A 129 -5.62 -2.07 -5.16
C VAL A 129 -4.88 -1.04 -4.32
N HIS A 130 -5.42 0.15 -4.21
CA HIS A 130 -4.88 1.22 -3.38
C HIS A 130 -5.64 1.30 -2.05
N THR A 131 -4.91 1.19 -0.94
CA THR A 131 -5.50 1.34 0.39
C THR A 131 -5.75 2.81 0.69
N SER A 132 -7.01 3.22 0.60
CA SER A 132 -7.47 4.55 0.95
C SER A 132 -7.68 4.69 2.47
N SER A 133 -8.40 5.70 2.89
CA SER A 133 -8.70 5.99 4.29
C SER A 133 -10.09 6.63 4.41
N THR A 134 -10.75 6.46 5.55
CA THR A 134 -11.91 7.28 5.91
C THR A 134 -11.56 8.78 5.97
N ALA A 135 -10.29 9.12 6.18
CA ALA A 135 -9.82 10.50 6.12
C ALA A 135 -9.93 11.13 4.72
N ALA A 136 -9.97 10.30 3.65
CA ALA A 136 -10.18 10.79 2.28
C ALA A 136 -11.64 11.22 2.02
N ILE A 137 -12.60 10.66 2.77
CA ILE A 137 -14.03 10.88 2.55
C ILE A 137 -14.70 11.66 3.69
N ARG A 138 -13.98 11.98 4.78
CA ARG A 138 -14.52 12.71 5.92
C ARG A 138 -14.05 14.17 5.90
N PRO A 139 -14.90 15.11 5.45
CA PRO A 139 -14.58 16.53 5.47
C PRO A 139 -14.33 17.04 6.89
N MET A 140 -13.51 18.08 7.04
CA MET A 140 -13.31 18.74 8.33
C MET A 140 -14.63 19.34 8.86
N ARG A 141 -15.51 19.79 7.96
CA ARG A 141 -16.86 20.34 8.26
C ARG A 141 -17.90 19.27 8.65
N TRP A 142 -17.57 17.96 8.54
CA TRP A 142 -18.50 16.86 8.87
C TRP A 142 -19.00 16.96 10.32
N LYS A 143 -20.29 16.74 10.52
CA LYS A 143 -20.95 16.77 11.83
C LYS A 143 -21.46 15.40 12.22
N ASP A 144 -21.55 15.17 13.54
CA ASP A 144 -22.10 13.92 14.05
C ASP A 144 -23.55 13.73 13.55
N GLY A 145 -23.84 12.51 13.11
CA GLY A 145 -25.13 12.14 12.52
C GLY A 145 -25.21 12.28 11.00
N GLU A 146 -24.24 12.92 10.35
CA GLU A 146 -24.18 12.94 8.89
C GLU A 146 -23.64 11.59 8.36
N THR A 147 -24.23 11.12 7.27
CA THR A 147 -23.81 9.89 6.60
C THR A 147 -22.76 10.21 5.54
N LEU A 148 -21.61 9.54 5.61
CA LEU A 148 -20.61 9.58 4.56
C LEU A 148 -21.00 8.59 3.45
N THR A 149 -20.93 9.02 2.20
CA THR A 149 -21.26 8.23 1.02
C THR A 149 -20.09 8.19 0.06
N THR A 150 -20.21 7.47 -1.05
CA THR A 150 -19.24 7.43 -2.14
C THR A 150 -19.02 8.79 -2.82
N GLU A 151 -19.95 9.73 -2.65
CA GLU A 151 -19.87 11.09 -3.20
C GLU A 151 -19.20 12.08 -2.23
N THR A 152 -18.89 11.63 -1.00
CA THR A 152 -18.32 12.49 0.02
C THR A 152 -16.79 12.47 -0.06
N TRP A 153 -16.17 13.64 -0.11
CA TRP A 153 -14.72 13.81 -0.14
C TRP A 153 -14.26 14.82 0.91
N ALA A 154 -13.03 14.65 1.41
CA ALA A 154 -12.39 15.56 2.34
C ALA A 154 -11.76 16.77 1.60
N ASP A 155 -12.54 17.44 0.77
CA ASP A 155 -12.16 18.56 -0.11
C ASP A 155 -11.81 19.85 0.65
N ASP A 156 -12.13 19.90 1.95
CA ASP A 156 -11.79 21.00 2.87
C ASP A 156 -10.55 20.71 3.74
N ALA A 157 -9.87 19.57 3.54
CA ALA A 157 -8.66 19.26 4.26
C ALA A 157 -7.52 20.22 3.88
N THR A 158 -6.81 20.72 4.89
CA THR A 158 -5.71 21.68 4.71
C THR A 158 -4.43 21.19 5.40
N LEU A 159 -3.30 21.73 4.98
CA LEU A 159 -2.01 21.39 5.59
C LEU A 159 -1.95 21.71 7.08
N GLU A 160 -2.61 22.79 7.52
CA GLU A 160 -2.63 23.23 8.91
C GLU A 160 -3.68 22.49 9.74
N GLY A 161 -4.88 22.28 9.17
CA GLY A 161 -6.02 21.73 9.90
C GLY A 161 -6.08 20.21 9.91
N ASN A 162 -5.78 19.58 8.77
CA ASN A 162 -5.82 18.12 8.62
C ASN A 162 -4.82 17.64 7.55
N PRO A 163 -3.50 17.67 7.83
CA PRO A 163 -2.50 17.24 6.85
C PRO A 163 -2.62 15.77 6.45
N TYR A 164 -3.13 14.92 7.35
CA TYR A 164 -3.37 13.52 7.03
C TYR A 164 -4.55 13.34 6.05
N GLY A 165 -5.65 14.08 6.25
CA GLY A 165 -6.77 14.09 5.30
C GLY A 165 -6.36 14.64 3.93
N LEU A 166 -5.54 15.70 3.92
CA LEU A 166 -5.00 16.27 2.68
C LEU A 166 -4.10 15.28 1.92
N ALA A 167 -3.41 14.40 2.65
CA ALA A 167 -2.53 13.38 2.08
C ALA A 167 -3.29 12.15 1.52
N LYS A 168 -4.59 12.05 1.78
CA LYS A 168 -5.45 10.92 1.41
C LYS A 168 -6.46 11.29 0.34
#